data_cc640c77848e6f47382ec6d2fdfcf796
#
_entry.id   cc640c77848e6f47382ec6d2fdfcf796
#
_cell.length_a   1.000
_cell.length_b   1.000
_cell.length_c   1.000
_cell.angle_alpha   90.00
_cell.angle_beta   90.00
_cell.angle_gamma   90.00
#
_symmetry.space_group_name_H-M   'P 1'
#
loop_
_entity.id
_entity.type
_entity.pdbx_description
1 polymer ?
#
loop_
_entity_poly.entity_id
_entity_poly.type
_entity_poly.pdbx_seq_one_letter_code
_entity_poly.pdbx_strand_id
1 'polypeptide(L)'
;MEPKLELLKIDCLGKQLRLEGSLAGWQQLFWDNNLVSQKAATVDNGGLKVHVFELTHHSSITALEGGESANTVAVTPIQMRLEIDLVWQPFRLDYCLLQDDKVITQGQRTEKDIERQTPETPIVKQQKLSMVGLASLGFKLLKSAKVIKVVLAGASIAAYSWLFSFQFALALIACLVFHEYGHIRAMKYFGMKTKGIYLIPFMGGLALSDEKINTRWQDVVISIMGPTFGLLMSIASLIAYHATGNVFFAGLAAFNALLNLFNLLPILPLDGGHILKSISFSMNSIMGLVACAAGAAFGVYISYTLGLALLGFLLLIGSLEIIFEWRTRHQSHLLPLDRYGQIFSIIWY
;
A
#
# COMPACT_ATOMS: atom_id res chain seq x y z
N MET A 1 13.83 10.05 1.59
CA MET A 1 13.86 9.12 2.73
C MET A 1 12.96 7.97 2.36
N GLU A 2 13.49 6.76 2.30
CA GLU A 2 12.72 5.57 1.98
C GLU A 2 11.75 5.23 3.10
N PRO A 3 10.54 4.74 2.80
CA PRO A 3 9.58 4.33 3.80
C PRO A 3 10.13 3.13 4.56
N LYS A 4 10.38 3.31 5.84
CA LYS A 4 10.79 2.25 6.77
C LYS A 4 9.54 1.67 7.43
N LEU A 5 9.58 0.38 7.78
CA LEU A 5 8.48 -0.25 8.50
C LEU A 5 8.46 0.24 9.95
N GLU A 6 7.41 0.94 10.33
CA GLU A 6 7.15 1.32 11.71
C GLU A 6 6.59 0.11 12.47
N LEU A 7 7.39 -0.46 13.35
CA LEU A 7 7.05 -1.65 14.14
C LEU A 7 6.23 -1.28 15.37
N LEU A 8 6.57 -0.18 16.04
CA LEU A 8 5.93 0.25 17.29
C LEU A 8 5.91 1.77 17.36
N LYS A 9 4.79 2.30 17.86
CA LYS A 9 4.62 3.72 18.17
C LYS A 9 3.82 3.84 19.48
N ILE A 10 4.45 4.36 20.53
CA ILE A 10 3.88 4.50 21.87
C ILE A 10 4.23 5.88 22.45
N ASP A 11 3.47 6.33 23.43
CA ASP A 11 3.84 7.51 24.22
C ASP A 11 4.89 7.14 25.28
N CYS A 12 5.92 7.97 25.40
CA CYS A 12 6.95 7.84 26.43
C CYS A 12 7.29 9.22 26.96
N LEU A 13 6.89 9.49 28.21
CA LEU A 13 7.11 10.78 28.88
C LEU A 13 6.51 11.98 28.11
N GLY A 14 5.30 11.82 27.55
CA GLY A 14 4.58 12.86 26.80
C GLY A 14 5.12 13.10 25.38
N LYS A 15 6.07 12.28 24.90
CA LYS A 15 6.61 12.32 23.55
C LYS A 15 6.52 10.96 22.89
N GLN A 16 6.55 10.95 21.55
CA GLN A 16 6.42 9.70 20.79
C GLN A 16 7.74 8.93 20.79
N LEU A 17 7.67 7.68 21.25
CA LEU A 17 8.70 6.66 21.07
C LEU A 17 8.31 5.77 19.88
N ARG A 18 9.16 5.74 18.84
CA ARG A 18 8.90 5.05 17.60
C ARG A 18 10.03 4.08 17.28
N LEU A 19 9.67 2.83 17.05
CA LEU A 19 10.59 1.79 16.61
C LEU A 19 10.40 1.54 15.12
N GLU A 20 11.46 1.67 14.35
CA GLU A 20 11.52 1.28 12.95
C GLU A 20 12.40 0.04 12.79
N GLY A 21 12.03 -0.83 11.85
CA GLY A 21 12.81 -2.02 11.57
C GLY A 21 12.71 -2.50 10.14
N SER A 22 13.49 -3.51 9.79
CA SER A 22 13.46 -4.17 8.50
C SER A 22 13.44 -5.69 8.64
N LEU A 23 12.99 -6.35 7.58
CA LEU A 23 13.06 -7.82 7.46
C LEU A 23 14.50 -8.36 7.48
N ALA A 24 15.51 -7.51 7.25
CA ALA A 24 16.92 -7.85 7.41
C ALA A 24 17.40 -7.84 8.87
N GLY A 25 16.52 -7.46 9.82
CA GLY A 25 16.79 -7.55 11.25
C GLY A 25 17.41 -6.30 11.89
N TRP A 26 17.71 -5.23 11.14
CA TRP A 26 18.11 -3.98 11.80
C TRP A 26 16.91 -3.28 12.43
N GLN A 27 17.16 -2.53 13.52
CA GLN A 27 16.15 -1.75 14.24
C GLN A 27 16.72 -0.38 14.62
N GLN A 28 15.88 0.65 14.55
CA GLN A 28 16.19 2.02 14.97
C GLN A 28 15.06 2.52 15.87
N LEU A 29 15.43 3.02 17.05
CA LEU A 29 14.51 3.57 18.02
C LEU A 29 14.65 5.10 18.05
N PHE A 30 13.53 5.78 17.86
CA PHE A 30 13.45 7.25 17.87
C PHE A 30 12.57 7.72 19.02
N TRP A 31 13.02 8.75 19.74
CA TRP A 31 12.22 9.48 20.69
C TRP A 31 12.14 10.95 20.25
N ASP A 32 10.90 11.46 20.08
CA ASP A 32 10.65 12.80 19.53
C ASP A 32 11.42 13.06 18.22
N ASN A 33 11.42 12.08 17.31
CA ASN A 33 12.16 12.04 16.03
C ASN A 33 13.71 12.03 16.14
N ASN A 34 14.29 12.00 17.34
CA ASN A 34 15.72 11.84 17.54
C ASN A 34 16.07 10.36 17.69
N LEU A 35 17.11 9.90 17.01
CA LEU A 35 17.60 8.52 17.13
C LEU A 35 18.22 8.33 18.51
N VAL A 36 17.65 7.44 19.33
CA VAL A 36 18.13 7.17 20.70
C VAL A 36 18.80 5.80 20.84
N SER A 37 18.49 4.84 19.97
CA SER A 37 19.14 3.53 19.96
C SER A 37 19.06 2.90 18.58
N GLN A 38 20.09 2.11 18.23
CA GLN A 38 20.16 1.40 16.97
C GLN A 38 20.70 -0.02 17.20
N LYS A 39 20.11 -1.00 16.56
CA LYS A 39 20.59 -2.39 16.49
C LYS A 39 20.88 -2.78 15.06
N ALA A 40 22.05 -3.36 14.83
CA ALA A 40 22.42 -3.86 13.53
C ALA A 40 21.60 -5.12 13.17
N ALA A 41 21.57 -5.44 11.87
CA ALA A 41 21.03 -6.72 11.40
C ALA A 41 21.79 -7.89 12.02
N THR A 42 21.04 -8.90 12.48
CA THR A 42 21.58 -10.15 13.02
C THR A 42 21.11 -11.30 12.14
N VAL A 43 21.76 -12.45 12.23
CA VAL A 43 21.38 -13.65 11.46
C VAL A 43 19.94 -14.07 11.80
N ASP A 44 19.52 -13.92 13.06
CA ASP A 44 18.13 -14.05 13.48
C ASP A 44 17.42 -12.70 13.33
N ASN A 45 16.55 -12.60 12.31
CA ASN A 45 15.78 -11.40 12.01
C ASN A 45 14.71 -11.07 13.05
N GLY A 46 14.36 -12.01 13.92
CA GLY A 46 13.37 -11.89 14.99
C GLY A 46 13.96 -12.16 16.39
N GLY A 47 13.08 -12.50 17.33
CA GLY A 47 13.42 -12.83 18.71
C GLY A 47 13.60 -11.63 19.63
N LEU A 48 14.07 -11.90 20.84
CA LEU A 48 14.21 -10.92 21.90
C LEU A 48 15.36 -9.94 21.60
N LYS A 49 15.06 -8.64 21.53
CA LYS A 49 16.02 -7.55 21.42
C LYS A 49 15.76 -6.50 22.48
N VAL A 50 16.83 -5.93 23.02
CA VAL A 50 16.77 -4.95 24.10
C VAL A 50 17.43 -3.64 23.63
N HIS A 51 16.67 -2.55 23.64
CA HIS A 51 17.17 -1.19 23.42
C HIS A 51 17.32 -0.50 24.77
N VAL A 52 18.55 -0.09 25.11
CA VAL A 52 18.84 0.72 26.30
C VAL A 52 19.21 2.11 25.82
N PHE A 53 18.60 3.13 26.41
CA PHE A 53 18.81 4.52 26.06
C PHE A 53 18.56 5.46 27.24
N GLU A 54 19.16 6.63 27.23
CA GLU A 54 19.00 7.65 28.27
C GLU A 54 18.17 8.80 27.74
N LEU A 55 17.22 9.26 28.54
CA LEU A 55 16.41 10.45 28.26
C LEU A 55 16.70 11.52 29.30
N THR A 56 16.79 12.77 28.85
CA THR A 56 16.92 13.91 29.73
C THR A 56 15.55 14.50 30.01
N HIS A 57 15.11 14.47 31.27
CA HIS A 57 13.89 15.12 31.70
C HIS A 57 14.22 16.48 32.31
N HIS A 58 13.64 17.55 31.79
CA HIS A 58 13.72 18.86 32.35
C HIS A 58 12.60 19.03 33.40
N SER A 59 12.91 18.85 34.68
CA SER A 59 12.00 19.19 35.76
C SER A 59 12.29 20.59 36.23
N SER A 60 11.32 21.50 36.12
CA SER A 60 11.35 22.81 36.77
C SER A 60 11.07 22.59 38.25
N ILE A 61 12.11 22.63 39.08
CA ILE A 61 11.97 22.68 40.55
C ILE A 61 11.83 24.14 40.93
N THR A 62 10.60 24.53 41.32
CA THR A 62 10.41 25.83 41.99
C THR A 62 10.84 25.68 43.45
N ALA A 63 12.06 26.00 43.77
CA ALA A 63 12.46 26.07 45.15
C ALA A 63 11.95 27.39 45.75
N LEU A 64 11.03 27.30 46.69
CA LEU A 64 10.61 28.40 47.54
C LEU A 64 11.57 28.48 48.73
N GLU A 65 12.65 29.21 48.60
CA GLU A 65 13.41 29.77 49.73
C GLU A 65 14.04 31.10 49.32
N GLY A 66 13.56 32.19 49.99
CA GLY A 66 14.33 33.44 50.16
C GLY A 66 14.73 34.21 48.91
N GLY A 67 13.78 34.87 48.21
CA GLY A 67 14.04 36.20 47.68
C GLY A 67 14.95 36.38 46.48
N GLU A 68 15.16 35.40 45.62
CA GLU A 68 15.60 35.59 44.21
C GLU A 68 15.26 34.30 43.43
N SER A 69 14.44 34.47 42.38
CA SER A 69 13.96 33.34 41.57
C SER A 69 15.11 32.85 40.65
N ALA A 70 15.91 31.93 41.13
CA ALA A 70 16.81 31.18 40.25
C ALA A 70 16.09 29.93 39.77
N ASN A 71 15.59 29.94 38.54
CA ASN A 71 15.08 28.75 37.85
C ASN A 71 16.24 27.81 37.55
N THR A 72 16.60 26.96 38.47
CA THR A 72 17.60 25.91 38.25
C THR A 72 16.88 24.74 37.64
N VAL A 73 17.04 24.52 36.34
CA VAL A 73 16.52 23.33 35.65
C VAL A 73 17.41 22.15 36.02
N ALA A 74 16.96 21.30 36.93
CA ALA A 74 17.67 20.06 37.21
C ALA A 74 17.44 19.08 36.05
N VAL A 75 18.50 18.75 35.34
CA VAL A 75 18.51 17.76 34.28
C VAL A 75 18.89 16.40 34.90
N THR A 76 17.93 15.56 35.14
CA THR A 76 18.20 14.19 35.60
C THR A 76 18.15 13.23 34.43
N PRO A 77 19.21 12.46 34.16
CA PRO A 77 19.16 11.37 33.18
C PRO A 77 18.27 10.25 33.70
N ILE A 78 17.35 9.82 32.90
CA ILE A 78 16.47 8.68 33.18
C ILE A 78 16.91 7.53 32.30
N GLN A 79 17.19 6.36 32.89
CA GLN A 79 17.49 5.16 32.14
C GLN A 79 16.22 4.48 31.68
N MET A 80 16.13 4.28 30.36
CA MET A 80 15.01 3.63 29.69
C MET A 80 15.49 2.34 29.04
N ARG A 81 14.65 1.32 29.12
CA ARG A 81 14.87 0.02 28.50
C ARG A 81 13.64 -0.44 27.78
N LEU A 82 13.74 -0.67 26.48
CA LEU A 82 12.67 -1.25 25.67
C LEU A 82 13.07 -2.66 25.28
N GLU A 83 12.33 -3.63 25.77
CA GLU A 83 12.44 -5.04 25.42
C GLU A 83 11.41 -5.36 24.35
N ILE A 84 11.83 -6.10 23.33
CA ILE A 84 11.01 -6.42 22.17
C ILE A 84 11.23 -7.88 21.83
N ASP A 85 10.15 -8.66 21.76
CA ASP A 85 10.16 -9.99 21.17
C ASP A 85 9.39 -9.93 19.83
N LEU A 86 10.12 -10.15 18.74
CA LEU A 86 9.61 -9.97 17.37
C LEU A 86 9.58 -11.29 16.62
N VAL A 87 8.40 -11.66 16.16
CA VAL A 87 8.17 -12.74 15.19
C VAL A 87 7.63 -12.15 13.90
N TRP A 88 8.21 -12.53 12.75
CA TRP A 88 7.83 -11.97 11.45
C TRP A 88 6.69 -12.74 10.77
N GLN A 89 6.59 -14.04 10.98
CA GLN A 89 5.61 -14.90 10.30
C GLN A 89 5.03 -15.96 11.25
N PRO A 90 3.77 -15.84 11.73
CA PRO A 90 2.91 -14.65 11.60
C PRO A 90 3.47 -13.45 12.36
N PHE A 91 3.17 -12.23 11.93
CA PHE A 91 3.70 -11.04 12.60
C PHE A 91 3.13 -10.88 14.01
N ARG A 92 4.04 -10.84 14.98
CA ARG A 92 3.77 -10.56 16.38
C ARG A 92 4.96 -9.80 16.97
N LEU A 93 4.67 -8.71 17.65
CA LEU A 93 5.65 -7.93 18.38
C LEU A 93 5.13 -7.74 19.81
N ASP A 94 5.75 -8.42 20.74
CA ASP A 94 5.54 -8.21 22.17
C ASP A 94 6.55 -7.18 22.64
N TYR A 95 6.13 -6.19 23.43
CA TYR A 95 7.03 -5.13 23.92
C TYR A 95 6.79 -4.83 25.39
N CYS A 96 7.88 -4.46 26.08
CA CYS A 96 7.86 -3.99 27.45
C CYS A 96 8.81 -2.80 27.57
N LEU A 97 8.27 -1.63 27.96
CA LEU A 97 9.05 -0.41 28.24
C LEU A 97 9.23 -0.28 29.74
N LEU A 98 10.50 -0.19 30.16
CA LEU A 98 10.87 -0.05 31.55
C LEU A 98 11.62 1.29 31.76
N GLN A 99 11.39 1.90 32.91
CA GLN A 99 12.14 3.04 33.43
C GLN A 99 12.76 2.61 34.78
N ASP A 100 14.08 2.64 34.91
CA ASP A 100 14.79 2.23 36.11
C ASP A 100 14.31 0.85 36.62
N ASP A 101 14.20 -0.11 35.69
CA ASP A 101 13.70 -1.49 35.89
C ASP A 101 12.23 -1.62 36.33
N LYS A 102 11.46 -0.53 36.31
CA LYS A 102 10.00 -0.56 36.56
C LYS A 102 9.26 -0.50 35.22
N VAL A 103 8.30 -1.42 35.05
CA VAL A 103 7.48 -1.44 33.84
C VAL A 103 6.56 -0.22 33.78
N ILE A 104 6.68 0.57 32.72
CA ILE A 104 5.82 1.71 32.42
C ILE A 104 4.65 1.26 31.56
N THR A 105 4.96 0.55 30.47
CA THR A 105 3.95 0.05 29.55
C THR A 105 4.41 -1.23 28.89
N GLN A 106 3.46 -2.11 28.63
CA GLN A 106 3.69 -3.35 27.91
C GLN A 106 2.51 -3.64 27.00
N GLY A 107 2.72 -4.38 25.94
CA GLY A 107 1.65 -4.71 25.03
C GLY A 107 2.13 -5.61 23.90
N GLN A 108 1.19 -5.88 23.00
CA GLN A 108 1.41 -6.70 21.82
C GLN A 108 0.90 -5.97 20.59
N ARG A 109 1.61 -6.09 19.47
CA ARG A 109 1.14 -5.69 18.15
C ARG A 109 1.06 -6.87 17.22
N THR A 110 0.03 -6.87 16.41
CA THR A 110 -0.29 -7.91 15.42
C THR A 110 -0.26 -7.34 14.01
N GLU A 111 -0.41 -8.20 13.00
CA GLU A 111 -0.51 -7.80 11.61
C GLU A 111 -1.64 -6.77 11.37
N LYS A 112 -2.79 -6.93 12.05
CA LYS A 112 -3.93 -6.00 11.95
C LYS A 112 -3.59 -4.58 12.41
N ASP A 113 -2.68 -4.44 13.37
CA ASP A 113 -2.25 -3.13 13.86
C ASP A 113 -1.33 -2.44 12.84
N ILE A 114 -0.50 -3.23 12.14
CA ILE A 114 0.34 -2.73 11.04
C ILE A 114 -0.51 -2.34 9.82
N GLU A 115 -1.52 -3.13 9.47
CA GLU A 115 -2.43 -2.83 8.36
C GLU A 115 -3.16 -1.49 8.53
N ARG A 116 -3.56 -1.17 9.75
CA ARG A 116 -4.33 0.04 10.08
C ARG A 116 -3.49 1.28 10.31
N GLN A 117 -2.16 1.13 10.37
CA GLN A 117 -1.31 2.29 10.62
C GLN A 117 -1.22 3.17 9.37
N THR A 118 -1.40 4.48 9.56
CA THR A 118 -1.19 5.46 8.50
C THR A 118 0.29 5.80 8.43
N PRO A 119 0.97 5.57 7.27
CA PRO A 119 2.36 5.96 7.11
C PRO A 119 2.53 7.46 7.32
N GLU A 120 3.53 7.89 8.10
CA GLU A 120 3.85 9.31 8.21
C GLU A 120 4.24 9.85 6.83
N THR A 121 3.44 10.77 6.29
CA THR A 121 3.79 11.47 5.06
C THR A 121 4.99 12.35 5.35
N PRO A 122 6.11 12.24 4.60
CA PRO A 122 7.21 13.18 4.74
C PRO A 122 6.69 14.60 4.50
N ILE A 123 6.99 15.52 5.41
CA ILE A 123 6.62 16.93 5.26
C ILE A 123 7.37 17.47 4.05
N VAL A 124 6.71 17.52 2.91
CA VAL A 124 7.22 18.19 1.72
C VAL A 124 7.19 19.69 2.02
N LYS A 125 8.36 20.28 2.29
CA LYS A 125 8.51 21.73 2.37
C LYS A 125 7.97 22.32 1.06
N GLN A 126 6.86 23.04 1.14
CA GLN A 126 6.31 23.79 0.01
C GLN A 126 7.36 24.81 -0.44
N GLN A 127 7.99 24.56 -1.58
CA GLN A 127 8.77 25.59 -2.26
C GLN A 127 7.81 26.68 -2.71
N LYS A 128 8.05 27.91 -2.26
CA LYS A 128 7.34 29.10 -2.71
C LYS A 128 7.54 29.27 -4.21
N LEU A 129 6.46 29.11 -4.98
CA LEU A 129 6.43 29.31 -6.41
C LEU A 129 6.52 30.80 -6.73
N SER A 130 7.59 31.17 -7.42
CA SER A 130 7.80 32.46 -8.07
C SER A 130 7.02 32.53 -9.39
N MET A 131 6.26 33.62 -9.56
CA MET A 131 5.76 34.29 -10.76
C MET A 131 5.67 33.54 -12.11
N VAL A 132 4.77 32.57 -12.22
CA VAL A 132 4.15 32.15 -13.50
C VAL A 132 2.63 32.07 -13.26
N GLY A 133 2.08 33.18 -12.79
CA GLY A 133 0.79 33.16 -12.04
C GLY A 133 -0.50 33.17 -12.88
N LEU A 134 -0.52 33.45 -14.19
CA LEU A 134 -1.79 33.52 -14.95
C LEU A 134 -2.02 32.34 -15.92
N ALA A 135 -0.98 31.81 -16.55
CA ALA A 135 -1.08 30.55 -17.29
C ALA A 135 -1.38 29.37 -16.37
N SER A 136 -0.97 29.47 -15.07
CA SER A 136 -1.22 28.46 -14.05
C SER A 136 -2.67 28.42 -13.56
N LEU A 137 -3.48 29.48 -13.73
CA LEU A 137 -4.88 29.47 -13.28
C LEU A 137 -5.76 28.60 -14.18
N GLY A 138 -5.58 28.65 -15.49
CA GLY A 138 -6.22 27.73 -16.44
C GLY A 138 -5.78 26.29 -16.23
N PHE A 139 -4.46 26.06 -16.00
CA PHE A 139 -3.92 24.76 -15.61
C PHE A 139 -4.35 24.30 -14.21
N LYS A 140 -4.59 25.21 -13.25
CA LYS A 140 -5.14 24.85 -11.93
C LYS A 140 -6.60 24.44 -11.99
N LEU A 141 -7.41 25.04 -12.84
CA LEU A 141 -8.80 24.61 -13.07
C LEU A 141 -8.84 23.25 -13.77
N LEU A 142 -7.96 23.00 -14.74
CA LEU A 142 -7.76 21.67 -15.35
C LEU A 142 -7.14 20.66 -14.36
N LYS A 143 -6.38 21.10 -13.36
CA LYS A 143 -5.82 20.27 -12.29
C LYS A 143 -6.83 19.89 -11.19
N SER A 144 -8.07 20.36 -11.23
CA SER A 144 -9.09 19.83 -10.34
C SER A 144 -9.28 18.35 -10.65
N ALA A 145 -8.99 17.48 -9.67
CA ALA A 145 -9.13 16.02 -9.81
C ALA A 145 -10.55 15.63 -10.29
N LYS A 146 -11.56 16.45 -10.00
CA LYS A 146 -12.94 16.26 -10.47
C LYS A 146 -13.07 16.50 -11.97
N VAL A 147 -12.47 17.56 -12.51
CA VAL A 147 -12.51 17.89 -13.95
C VAL A 147 -11.78 16.83 -14.76
N ILE A 148 -10.59 16.42 -14.32
CA ILE A 148 -9.82 15.34 -14.98
C ILE A 148 -10.65 14.05 -15.07
N LYS A 149 -11.33 13.64 -13.99
CA LYS A 149 -12.17 12.43 -13.98
C LYS A 149 -13.30 12.52 -14.99
N VAL A 150 -14.00 13.67 -15.07
CA VAL A 150 -15.10 13.87 -16.01
C VAL A 150 -14.60 13.85 -17.45
N VAL A 151 -13.48 14.53 -17.73
CA VAL A 151 -12.86 14.55 -19.07
C VAL A 151 -12.41 13.14 -19.49
N LEU A 152 -11.73 12.41 -18.63
CA LEU A 152 -11.28 11.04 -18.90
C LEU A 152 -12.47 10.08 -19.07
N ALA A 153 -13.51 10.20 -18.25
CA ALA A 153 -14.72 9.39 -18.40
C ALA A 153 -15.43 9.67 -19.74
N GLY A 154 -15.57 10.94 -20.11
CA GLY A 154 -16.14 11.34 -21.42
C GLY A 154 -15.30 10.83 -22.59
N ALA A 155 -13.98 10.94 -22.50
CA ALA A 155 -13.05 10.43 -23.51
C ALA A 155 -13.13 8.89 -23.61
N SER A 156 -13.28 8.18 -22.49
CA SER A 156 -13.46 6.72 -22.49
C SER A 156 -14.78 6.31 -23.12
N ILE A 157 -15.88 7.01 -22.81
CA ILE A 157 -17.17 6.77 -23.47
C ILE A 157 -17.05 6.98 -24.98
N ALA A 158 -16.44 8.08 -25.43
CA ALA A 158 -16.24 8.35 -26.85
C ALA A 158 -15.38 7.28 -27.53
N ALA A 159 -14.27 6.89 -26.91
CA ALA A 159 -13.34 5.89 -27.42
C ALA A 159 -14.01 4.50 -27.56
N TYR A 160 -14.73 4.06 -26.55
CA TYR A 160 -15.45 2.78 -26.61
C TYR A 160 -16.69 2.83 -27.52
N SER A 161 -17.35 4.00 -27.65
CA SER A 161 -18.47 4.17 -28.58
C SER A 161 -18.02 4.15 -30.04
N TRP A 162 -16.75 4.48 -30.30
CA TRP A 162 -16.17 4.36 -31.64
C TRP A 162 -15.92 2.89 -32.03
N LEU A 163 -15.57 2.04 -31.04
CA LEU A 163 -15.36 0.59 -31.27
C LEU A 163 -16.64 -0.22 -31.22
N PHE A 164 -17.61 0.19 -30.40
CA PHE A 164 -18.85 -0.51 -30.12
C PHE A 164 -20.05 0.44 -30.28
N SER A 165 -21.27 -0.06 -30.07
CA SER A 165 -22.43 0.84 -29.95
C SER A 165 -22.33 1.71 -28.69
N PHE A 166 -22.90 2.93 -28.71
CA PHE A 166 -22.94 3.81 -27.56
C PHE A 166 -23.54 3.14 -26.29
N GLN A 167 -24.61 2.36 -26.49
CA GLN A 167 -25.25 1.60 -25.39
C GLN A 167 -24.30 0.58 -24.76
N PHE A 168 -23.56 -0.16 -25.62
CA PHE A 168 -22.59 -1.14 -25.14
C PHE A 168 -21.42 -0.46 -24.45
N ALA A 169 -20.93 0.67 -24.97
CA ALA A 169 -19.87 1.45 -24.34
C ALA A 169 -20.24 1.94 -22.94
N LEU A 170 -21.47 2.44 -22.75
CA LEU A 170 -21.97 2.85 -21.43
C LEU A 170 -22.04 1.67 -20.45
N ALA A 171 -22.57 0.52 -20.91
CA ALA A 171 -22.65 -0.68 -20.07
C ALA A 171 -21.26 -1.20 -19.70
N LEU A 172 -20.32 -1.20 -20.64
CA LEU A 172 -18.94 -1.59 -20.40
C LEU A 172 -18.26 -0.68 -19.37
N ILE A 173 -18.45 0.64 -19.49
CA ILE A 173 -17.92 1.60 -18.53
C ILE A 173 -18.54 1.39 -17.14
N ALA A 174 -19.82 1.08 -17.05
CA ALA A 174 -20.46 0.72 -15.79
C ALA A 174 -19.79 -0.52 -15.16
N CYS A 175 -19.48 -1.56 -15.96
CA CYS A 175 -18.75 -2.73 -15.51
C CYS A 175 -17.33 -2.38 -15.01
N LEU A 176 -16.61 -1.54 -15.76
CA LEU A 176 -15.29 -1.06 -15.36
C LEU A 176 -15.32 -0.27 -14.04
N VAL A 177 -16.27 0.65 -13.90
CA VAL A 177 -16.46 1.41 -12.65
C VAL A 177 -16.75 0.47 -11.48
N PHE A 178 -17.55 -0.59 -11.71
CA PHE A 178 -17.88 -1.53 -10.67
C PHE A 178 -16.68 -2.42 -10.29
N HIS A 179 -15.84 -2.79 -11.25
CA HIS A 179 -14.55 -3.43 -11.02
C HIS A 179 -13.66 -2.56 -10.13
N GLU A 180 -13.43 -1.28 -10.53
CA GLU A 180 -12.62 -0.33 -9.75
C GLU A 180 -13.19 -0.04 -8.36
N TYR A 181 -14.54 -0.08 -8.24
CA TYR A 181 -15.20 0.05 -6.95
C TYR A 181 -14.85 -1.11 -6.01
N GLY A 182 -14.59 -2.31 -6.55
CA GLY A 182 -14.07 -3.44 -5.78
C GLY A 182 -12.76 -3.10 -5.08
N HIS A 183 -11.78 -2.54 -5.80
CA HIS A 183 -10.52 -2.08 -5.23
C HIS A 183 -10.73 -1.01 -4.15
N ILE A 184 -11.58 -0.02 -4.43
CA ILE A 184 -11.90 1.04 -3.45
C ILE A 184 -12.54 0.47 -2.18
N ARG A 185 -13.43 -0.54 -2.31
CA ARG A 185 -14.04 -1.20 -1.14
C ARG A 185 -12.99 -1.89 -0.27
N ALA A 186 -12.03 -2.58 -0.89
CA ALA A 186 -10.93 -3.20 -0.18
C ALA A 186 -10.02 -2.15 0.50
N MET A 187 -9.63 -1.09 -0.21
CA MET A 187 -8.84 0.01 0.37
C MET A 187 -9.54 0.62 1.59
N LYS A 188 -10.85 0.89 1.49
CA LYS A 188 -11.65 1.43 2.61
C LYS A 188 -11.78 0.45 3.78
N TYR A 189 -11.86 -0.86 3.51
CA TYR A 189 -11.86 -1.87 4.56
C TYR A 189 -10.59 -1.81 5.42
N PHE A 190 -9.44 -1.54 4.79
CA PHE A 190 -8.17 -1.31 5.48
C PHE A 190 -8.01 0.11 6.03
N GLY A 191 -9.04 0.96 5.96
CA GLY A 191 -9.00 2.33 6.49
C GLY A 191 -8.26 3.34 5.59
N MET A 192 -7.88 2.95 4.36
CA MET A 192 -7.12 3.80 3.44
C MET A 192 -7.99 4.91 2.83
N LYS A 193 -7.44 6.12 2.74
CA LYS A 193 -8.08 7.25 2.05
C LYS A 193 -7.92 7.11 0.54
N THR A 194 -9.04 7.18 -0.18
CA THR A 194 -9.06 6.99 -1.64
C THR A 194 -9.31 8.30 -2.37
N LYS A 195 -8.62 8.49 -3.50
CA LYS A 195 -8.86 9.60 -4.45
C LYS A 195 -10.01 9.33 -5.40
N GLY A 196 -10.50 8.10 -5.46
CA GLY A 196 -11.57 7.65 -6.35
C GLY A 196 -11.07 7.04 -7.64
N ILE A 197 -12.00 6.87 -8.60
CA ILE A 197 -11.77 6.16 -9.86
C ILE A 197 -11.40 7.15 -10.97
N TYR A 198 -10.43 6.78 -11.79
CA TYR A 198 -10.05 7.43 -13.03
C TYR A 198 -10.23 6.44 -14.17
N LEU A 199 -11.03 6.78 -15.17
CA LEU A 199 -11.23 5.95 -16.36
C LEU A 199 -10.29 6.41 -17.45
N ILE A 200 -9.41 5.55 -17.91
CA ILE A 200 -8.42 5.87 -18.96
C ILE A 200 -8.87 5.19 -20.25
N PRO A 201 -9.06 5.92 -21.36
CA PRO A 201 -9.47 5.34 -22.62
C PRO A 201 -8.56 4.17 -23.01
N PHE A 202 -9.16 3.04 -23.40
CA PHE A 202 -8.50 1.79 -23.82
C PHE A 202 -7.65 1.07 -22.75
N MET A 203 -7.35 1.73 -21.63
CA MET A 203 -6.56 1.11 -20.53
C MET A 203 -7.44 0.60 -19.39
N GLY A 204 -8.72 0.98 -19.35
CA GLY A 204 -9.62 0.59 -18.26
C GLY A 204 -9.79 1.65 -17.18
N GLY A 205 -9.95 1.22 -15.92
CA GLY A 205 -10.04 2.07 -14.76
C GLY A 205 -8.73 2.07 -13.94
N LEU A 206 -8.65 3.02 -13.00
CA LEU A 206 -7.58 3.12 -12.05
C LEU A 206 -8.12 3.66 -10.73
N ALA A 207 -8.17 2.83 -9.69
CA ALA A 207 -8.49 3.22 -8.33
C ALA A 207 -7.23 3.75 -7.62
N LEU A 208 -7.24 4.99 -7.18
CA LEU A 208 -6.09 5.63 -6.54
C LEU A 208 -6.31 5.83 -5.04
N SER A 209 -5.25 5.62 -4.25
CA SER A 209 -5.14 5.99 -2.85
C SER A 209 -4.06 7.05 -2.64
N ASP A 210 -4.20 7.84 -1.57
CA ASP A 210 -3.15 8.73 -1.06
C ASP A 210 -2.16 7.97 -0.17
N GLU A 211 -2.56 6.83 0.34
CA GLU A 211 -1.84 6.06 1.33
C GLU A 211 -1.19 4.84 0.66
N LYS A 212 -0.03 4.46 1.18
CA LYS A 212 0.67 3.25 0.74
C LYS A 212 0.14 2.06 1.51
N ILE A 213 0.19 0.88 0.89
CA ILE A 213 -0.04 -0.39 1.56
C ILE A 213 1.10 -0.69 2.53
N ASN A 214 0.78 -1.36 3.64
CA ASN A 214 1.73 -1.74 4.69
C ASN A 214 2.04 -3.25 4.68
N THR A 215 1.14 -4.06 4.10
CA THR A 215 1.27 -5.52 4.08
C THR A 215 1.02 -6.06 2.68
N ARG A 216 1.61 -7.21 2.38
CA ARG A 216 1.34 -7.92 1.12
C ARG A 216 -0.07 -8.53 1.10
N TRP A 217 -0.67 -8.75 2.27
CA TRP A 217 -2.06 -9.14 2.37
C TRP A 217 -3.00 -8.04 1.84
N GLN A 218 -2.74 -6.78 2.19
CA GLN A 218 -3.48 -5.65 1.61
C GLN A 218 -3.37 -5.62 0.09
N ASP A 219 -2.16 -5.84 -0.46
CA ASP A 219 -1.94 -5.86 -1.91
C ASP A 219 -2.77 -6.96 -2.59
N VAL A 220 -2.76 -8.19 -2.04
CA VAL A 220 -3.57 -9.32 -2.56
C VAL A 220 -5.06 -9.01 -2.51
N VAL A 221 -5.58 -8.59 -1.35
CA VAL A 221 -7.02 -8.33 -1.17
C VAL A 221 -7.49 -7.19 -2.06
N ILE A 222 -6.73 -6.10 -2.13
CA ILE A 222 -7.06 -4.97 -3.01
C ILE A 222 -7.10 -5.44 -4.46
N SER A 223 -6.07 -6.16 -4.92
CA SER A 223 -5.96 -6.59 -6.31
C SER A 223 -7.05 -7.58 -6.72
N ILE A 224 -7.43 -8.53 -5.86
CA ILE A 224 -8.43 -9.54 -6.22
C ILE A 224 -9.87 -9.02 -6.15
N MET A 225 -10.13 -7.95 -5.37
CA MET A 225 -11.48 -7.43 -5.20
C MET A 225 -12.06 -6.76 -6.45
N GLY A 226 -11.21 -6.18 -7.32
CA GLY A 226 -11.64 -5.69 -8.62
C GLY A 226 -12.24 -6.79 -9.49
N PRO A 227 -11.44 -7.83 -9.84
CA PRO A 227 -11.96 -8.99 -10.58
C PRO A 227 -13.15 -9.68 -9.92
N THR A 228 -13.20 -9.77 -8.58
CA THR A 228 -14.34 -10.34 -7.84
C THR A 228 -15.63 -9.56 -8.10
N PHE A 229 -15.58 -8.23 -8.02
CA PHE A 229 -16.72 -7.37 -8.33
C PHE A 229 -17.09 -7.45 -9.82
N GLY A 230 -16.10 -7.49 -10.70
CA GLY A 230 -16.32 -7.71 -12.12
C GLY A 230 -17.01 -9.06 -12.43
N LEU A 231 -16.63 -10.14 -11.75
CA LEU A 231 -17.31 -11.43 -11.84
C LEU A 231 -18.77 -11.33 -11.42
N LEU A 232 -19.08 -10.63 -10.32
CA LEU A 232 -20.46 -10.39 -9.89
C LEU A 232 -21.29 -9.68 -10.98
N MET A 233 -20.70 -8.68 -11.67
CA MET A 233 -21.37 -8.02 -12.79
C MET A 233 -21.56 -8.93 -14.00
N SER A 234 -20.61 -9.84 -14.28
CA SER A 234 -20.75 -10.83 -15.34
C SER A 234 -21.90 -11.80 -15.04
N ILE A 235 -22.00 -12.28 -13.80
CA ILE A 235 -23.08 -13.15 -13.34
C ILE A 235 -24.43 -12.42 -13.42
N ALA A 236 -24.50 -11.16 -12.94
CA ALA A 236 -25.73 -10.36 -13.02
C ALA A 236 -26.18 -10.16 -14.48
N SER A 237 -25.24 -9.89 -15.40
CA SER A 237 -25.54 -9.77 -16.83
C SER A 237 -26.01 -11.09 -17.43
N LEU A 238 -25.43 -12.23 -17.02
CA LEU A 238 -25.86 -13.55 -17.45
C LEU A 238 -27.28 -13.88 -16.97
N ILE A 239 -27.61 -13.54 -15.73
CA ILE A 239 -28.96 -13.68 -15.17
C ILE A 239 -29.95 -12.81 -15.97
N ALA A 240 -29.57 -11.55 -16.26
CA ALA A 240 -30.41 -10.67 -17.09
C ALA A 240 -30.65 -11.24 -18.50
N TYR A 241 -29.65 -11.87 -19.11
CA TYR A 241 -29.80 -12.57 -20.38
C TYR A 241 -30.86 -13.71 -20.28
N HIS A 242 -30.75 -14.58 -19.29
CA HIS A 242 -31.68 -15.67 -19.09
C HIS A 242 -33.11 -15.20 -18.75
N ALA A 243 -33.23 -14.06 -18.06
CA ALA A 243 -34.54 -13.49 -17.72
C ALA A 243 -35.22 -12.77 -18.90
N THR A 244 -34.44 -12.13 -19.79
CA THR A 244 -34.98 -11.26 -20.85
C THR A 244 -34.87 -11.86 -22.26
N GLY A 245 -33.98 -12.85 -22.48
CA GLY A 245 -33.62 -13.36 -23.80
C GLY A 245 -32.81 -12.37 -24.65
N ASN A 246 -32.45 -11.20 -24.10
CA ASN A 246 -31.75 -10.16 -24.86
C ASN A 246 -30.24 -10.45 -24.96
N VAL A 247 -29.78 -10.74 -26.18
CA VAL A 247 -28.39 -11.07 -26.52
C VAL A 247 -27.38 -9.96 -26.09
N PHE A 248 -27.84 -8.73 -25.93
CA PHE A 248 -27.01 -7.66 -25.40
C PHE A 248 -26.38 -8.01 -24.04
N PHE A 249 -27.16 -8.60 -23.14
CA PHE A 249 -26.66 -9.00 -21.82
C PHE A 249 -25.72 -10.21 -21.89
N ALA A 250 -25.90 -11.11 -22.86
CA ALA A 250 -24.96 -12.21 -23.10
C ALA A 250 -23.61 -11.68 -23.57
N GLY A 251 -23.59 -10.72 -24.50
CA GLY A 251 -22.38 -10.05 -24.97
C GLY A 251 -21.67 -9.28 -23.85
N LEU A 252 -22.44 -8.58 -23.02
CA LEU A 252 -21.89 -7.85 -21.86
C LEU A 252 -21.29 -8.79 -20.83
N ALA A 253 -21.96 -9.91 -20.50
CA ALA A 253 -21.44 -10.91 -19.57
C ALA A 253 -20.13 -11.52 -20.06
N ALA A 254 -20.06 -11.93 -21.33
CA ALA A 254 -18.88 -12.53 -21.93
C ALA A 254 -17.71 -11.55 -21.99
N PHE A 255 -17.95 -10.31 -22.44
CA PHE A 255 -16.90 -9.30 -22.55
C PHE A 255 -16.36 -8.89 -21.19
N ASN A 256 -17.25 -8.69 -20.20
CA ASN A 256 -16.84 -8.35 -18.85
C ASN A 256 -16.07 -9.50 -18.18
N ALA A 257 -16.51 -10.76 -18.38
CA ALA A 257 -15.77 -11.94 -17.89
C ALA A 257 -14.35 -12.00 -18.51
N LEU A 258 -14.24 -11.77 -19.82
CA LEU A 258 -12.93 -11.75 -20.51
C LEU A 258 -12.03 -10.65 -20.00
N LEU A 259 -12.57 -9.44 -19.75
CA LEU A 259 -11.83 -8.30 -19.22
C LEU A 259 -11.28 -8.59 -17.82
N ASN A 260 -12.07 -9.21 -16.95
CA ASN A 260 -11.65 -9.59 -15.61
C ASN A 260 -10.61 -10.73 -15.63
N LEU A 261 -10.80 -11.71 -16.52
CA LEU A 261 -9.81 -12.78 -16.73
C LEU A 261 -8.48 -12.21 -17.24
N PHE A 262 -8.52 -11.18 -18.11
CA PHE A 262 -7.34 -10.49 -18.57
C PHE A 262 -6.61 -9.78 -17.41
N ASN A 263 -7.35 -9.10 -16.53
CA ASN A 263 -6.75 -8.46 -15.34
C ASN A 263 -6.18 -9.48 -14.35
N LEU A 264 -6.65 -10.70 -14.33
CA LEU A 264 -6.10 -11.80 -13.53
C LEU A 264 -4.84 -12.47 -14.16
N LEU A 265 -4.41 -12.09 -15.35
CA LEU A 265 -3.15 -12.63 -15.88
C LEU A 265 -1.98 -12.30 -14.92
N PRO A 266 -1.03 -13.26 -14.73
CA PRO A 266 0.09 -13.10 -13.80
C PRO A 266 1.17 -12.16 -14.33
N ILE A 267 0.77 -10.97 -14.74
CA ILE A 267 1.57 -10.00 -15.50
C ILE A 267 1.43 -8.63 -14.86
N LEU A 268 2.52 -8.04 -14.35
CA LEU A 268 2.50 -6.64 -13.90
C LEU A 268 2.32 -5.69 -15.11
N PRO A 269 1.55 -4.64 -14.97
CA PRO A 269 0.90 -4.10 -13.78
C PRO A 269 -0.58 -4.52 -13.59
N LEU A 270 -0.99 -5.67 -14.13
CA LEU A 270 -2.35 -6.19 -13.95
C LEU A 270 -2.57 -6.72 -12.53
N ASP A 271 -3.83 -6.85 -12.09
CA ASP A 271 -4.18 -7.33 -10.75
C ASP A 271 -3.57 -8.69 -10.43
N GLY A 272 -3.62 -9.65 -11.37
CA GLY A 272 -3.00 -10.95 -11.21
C GLY A 272 -1.49 -10.89 -11.03
N GLY A 273 -0.83 -9.92 -11.65
CA GLY A 273 0.61 -9.65 -11.46
C GLY A 273 0.94 -9.16 -10.05
N HIS A 274 0.11 -8.30 -9.46
CA HIS A 274 0.25 -7.85 -8.07
C HIS A 274 0.05 -8.99 -7.08
N ILE A 275 -0.95 -9.86 -7.32
CA ILE A 275 -1.18 -11.05 -6.50
C ILE A 275 0.03 -11.99 -6.57
N LEU A 276 0.50 -12.33 -7.79
CA LEU A 276 1.68 -13.17 -7.99
C LEU A 276 2.91 -12.60 -7.29
N LYS A 277 3.16 -11.30 -7.46
CA LYS A 277 4.25 -10.57 -6.82
C LYS A 277 4.19 -10.72 -5.29
N SER A 278 3.02 -10.44 -4.70
CA SER A 278 2.86 -10.44 -3.25
C SER A 278 3.02 -11.84 -2.64
N ILE A 279 2.51 -12.89 -3.29
CA ILE A 279 2.69 -14.27 -2.85
C ILE A 279 4.18 -14.69 -2.97
N SER A 280 4.76 -14.53 -4.15
CA SER A 280 6.09 -15.07 -4.45
C SER A 280 7.21 -14.36 -3.67
N PHE A 281 7.13 -13.03 -3.51
CA PHE A 281 8.09 -12.29 -2.67
C PHE A 281 7.91 -12.55 -1.17
N SER A 282 6.72 -12.98 -0.73
CA SER A 282 6.51 -13.43 0.66
C SER A 282 7.15 -14.78 0.94
N MET A 283 7.26 -15.64 -0.08
CA MET A 283 7.95 -16.92 0.03
C MET A 283 9.47 -16.75 0.03
N ASN A 284 9.99 -16.09 -1.00
CA ASN A 284 11.41 -15.81 -1.16
C ASN A 284 11.63 -14.72 -2.22
N SER A 285 12.59 -13.81 -1.99
CA SER A 285 12.88 -12.72 -2.93
C SER A 285 13.34 -13.22 -4.32
N ILE A 286 14.08 -14.35 -4.39
CA ILE A 286 14.51 -14.95 -5.66
C ILE A 286 13.32 -15.56 -6.37
N MET A 287 12.45 -16.29 -5.67
CA MET A 287 11.20 -16.81 -6.24
C MET A 287 10.32 -15.68 -6.77
N GLY A 288 10.22 -14.58 -6.03
CA GLY A 288 9.49 -13.40 -6.47
C GLY A 288 10.03 -12.83 -7.78
N LEU A 289 11.35 -12.67 -7.89
CA LEU A 289 11.99 -12.21 -9.11
C LEU A 289 11.72 -13.16 -10.29
N VAL A 290 11.94 -14.46 -10.08
CA VAL A 290 11.75 -15.47 -11.15
C VAL A 290 10.30 -15.54 -11.59
N ALA A 291 9.33 -15.54 -10.65
CA ALA A 291 7.91 -15.57 -10.96
C ALA A 291 7.47 -14.32 -11.74
N CYS A 292 7.87 -13.12 -11.30
CA CYS A 292 7.55 -11.88 -12.02
C CYS A 292 8.24 -11.78 -13.38
N ALA A 293 9.49 -12.26 -13.52
CA ALA A 293 10.19 -12.31 -14.80
C ALA A 293 9.52 -13.30 -15.77
N ALA A 294 9.09 -14.46 -15.28
CA ALA A 294 8.32 -15.45 -16.07
C ALA A 294 6.98 -14.86 -16.52
N GLY A 295 6.26 -14.16 -15.63
CA GLY A 295 5.02 -13.43 -15.97
C GLY A 295 5.27 -12.37 -17.04
N ALA A 296 6.32 -11.59 -16.93
CA ALA A 296 6.70 -10.59 -17.94
C ALA A 296 7.00 -11.25 -19.31
N ALA A 297 7.78 -12.35 -19.32
CA ALA A 297 8.09 -13.10 -20.55
C ALA A 297 6.80 -13.68 -21.18
N PHE A 298 5.90 -14.23 -20.37
CA PHE A 298 4.60 -14.69 -20.82
C PHE A 298 3.74 -13.56 -21.40
N GLY A 299 3.76 -12.39 -20.77
CA GLY A 299 3.08 -11.20 -21.27
C GLY A 299 3.63 -10.71 -22.60
N VAL A 300 4.97 -10.73 -22.80
CA VAL A 300 5.59 -10.41 -24.09
C VAL A 300 5.13 -11.39 -25.18
N TYR A 301 5.09 -12.68 -24.84
CA TYR A 301 4.59 -13.70 -25.75
C TYR A 301 3.13 -13.44 -26.18
N ILE A 302 2.24 -13.16 -25.22
CA ILE A 302 0.83 -12.81 -25.49
C ILE A 302 0.73 -11.53 -26.33
N SER A 303 1.47 -10.48 -25.92
CA SER A 303 1.48 -9.20 -26.65
C SER A 303 1.86 -9.36 -28.11
N TYR A 304 2.90 -10.16 -28.36
CA TYR A 304 3.38 -10.44 -29.72
C TYR A 304 2.37 -11.28 -30.52
N THR A 305 1.88 -12.38 -29.94
CA THR A 305 1.00 -13.33 -30.66
C THR A 305 -0.38 -12.74 -30.96
N LEU A 306 -0.90 -11.88 -30.10
CA LEU A 306 -2.22 -11.26 -30.26
C LEU A 306 -2.13 -9.84 -30.86
N GLY A 307 -0.93 -9.32 -31.16
CA GLY A 307 -0.76 -7.97 -31.71
C GLY A 307 -1.16 -6.83 -30.75
N LEU A 308 -1.08 -7.07 -29.43
CA LEU A 308 -1.53 -6.14 -28.39
C LEU A 308 -0.43 -5.13 -28.03
N ALA A 309 -0.20 -4.11 -28.86
CA ALA A 309 0.84 -3.10 -28.64
C ALA A 309 0.73 -2.39 -27.29
N LEU A 310 -0.51 -2.12 -26.83
CA LEU A 310 -0.77 -1.50 -25.54
C LEU A 310 -0.30 -2.38 -24.36
N LEU A 311 -0.49 -3.69 -24.46
CA LEU A 311 0.03 -4.65 -23.46
C LEU A 311 1.57 -4.60 -23.44
N GLY A 312 2.24 -4.49 -24.59
CA GLY A 312 3.68 -4.29 -24.66
C GLY A 312 4.17 -3.06 -23.90
N PHE A 313 3.44 -1.94 -24.00
CA PHE A 313 3.74 -0.73 -23.24
C PHE A 313 3.53 -0.91 -21.73
N LEU A 314 2.44 -1.55 -21.31
CA LEU A 314 2.19 -1.88 -19.91
C LEU A 314 3.27 -2.80 -19.32
N LEU A 315 3.74 -3.78 -20.10
CA LEU A 315 4.84 -4.67 -19.71
C LEU A 315 6.15 -3.93 -19.46
N LEU A 316 6.41 -2.87 -20.21
CA LEU A 316 7.59 -2.02 -19.96
C LEU A 316 7.50 -1.36 -18.58
N ILE A 317 6.32 -0.83 -18.22
CA ILE A 317 6.07 -0.25 -16.89
C ILE A 317 6.21 -1.34 -15.81
N GLY A 318 5.60 -2.50 -15.99
CA GLY A 318 5.71 -3.63 -15.06
C GLY A 318 7.13 -4.14 -14.88
N SER A 319 7.93 -4.12 -15.93
CA SER A 319 9.35 -4.51 -15.85
C SER A 319 10.16 -3.54 -14.99
N LEU A 320 9.89 -2.24 -15.07
CA LEU A 320 10.51 -1.24 -14.18
C LEU A 320 10.13 -1.49 -12.72
N GLU A 321 8.87 -1.85 -12.45
CA GLU A 321 8.41 -2.19 -11.11
C GLU A 321 9.13 -3.43 -10.55
N ILE A 322 9.31 -4.48 -11.35
CA ILE A 322 10.06 -5.69 -10.95
C ILE A 322 11.50 -5.34 -10.59
N ILE A 323 12.17 -4.53 -11.40
CA ILE A 323 13.55 -4.11 -11.15
C ILE A 323 13.64 -3.30 -9.87
N PHE A 324 12.68 -2.39 -9.64
CA PHE A 324 12.64 -1.57 -8.44
C PHE A 324 12.40 -2.43 -7.19
N GLU A 325 11.42 -3.31 -7.21
CA GLU A 325 11.11 -4.25 -6.11
C GLU A 325 12.34 -5.12 -5.77
N TRP A 326 13.03 -5.63 -6.79
CA TRP A 326 14.26 -6.40 -6.59
C TRP A 326 15.39 -5.59 -5.95
N ARG A 327 15.60 -4.36 -6.39
CA ARG A 327 16.63 -3.47 -5.82
C ARG A 327 16.35 -3.10 -4.37
N THR A 328 15.08 -2.90 -4.03
CA THR A 328 14.64 -2.47 -2.70
C THR A 328 14.21 -3.62 -1.78
N ARG A 329 14.39 -4.89 -2.21
CA ARG A 329 13.90 -6.08 -1.48
C ARG A 329 14.31 -6.17 -0.01
N HIS A 330 15.51 -5.68 0.33
CA HIS A 330 16.01 -5.67 1.71
C HIS A 330 15.51 -4.46 2.54
N GLN A 331 14.91 -3.50 1.87
CA GLN A 331 14.37 -2.27 2.46
C GLN A 331 12.84 -2.21 2.34
N SER A 332 12.22 -3.32 1.90
CA SER A 332 10.78 -3.39 1.76
C SER A 332 10.11 -3.08 3.09
N HIS A 333 9.17 -2.13 3.06
CA HIS A 333 8.30 -1.78 4.19
C HIS A 333 7.06 -2.66 4.27
N LEU A 334 6.88 -3.57 3.31
CA LEU A 334 5.71 -4.46 3.25
C LEU A 334 5.92 -5.69 4.11
N LEU A 335 5.03 -5.88 5.08
CA LEU A 335 4.98 -7.10 5.86
C LEU A 335 4.63 -8.29 4.95
N PRO A 336 5.43 -9.38 4.93
CA PRO A 336 5.16 -10.54 4.08
C PRO A 336 3.93 -11.31 4.55
N LEU A 337 3.30 -12.05 3.62
CA LEU A 337 2.25 -13.01 3.95
C LEU A 337 2.79 -14.13 4.84
N ASP A 338 2.01 -14.54 5.84
CA ASP A 338 2.23 -15.77 6.55
C ASP A 338 1.89 -17.00 5.67
N ARG A 339 2.14 -18.22 6.15
CA ARG A 339 1.88 -19.44 5.40
C ARG A 339 0.40 -19.62 5.05
N TYR A 340 -0.48 -19.25 5.98
CA TYR A 340 -1.93 -19.33 5.74
C TYR A 340 -2.37 -18.32 4.68
N GLY A 341 -1.89 -17.08 4.77
CA GLY A 341 -2.13 -16.04 3.79
C GLY A 341 -1.62 -16.40 2.40
N GLN A 342 -0.45 -17.05 2.29
CA GLN A 342 0.10 -17.55 1.03
C GLN A 342 -0.83 -18.61 0.40
N ILE A 343 -1.21 -19.64 1.16
CA ILE A 343 -2.08 -20.73 0.68
C ILE A 343 -3.45 -20.18 0.30
N PHE A 344 -4.04 -19.35 1.18
CA PHE A 344 -5.35 -18.76 0.92
C PHE A 344 -5.34 -17.87 -0.34
N SER A 345 -4.29 -17.09 -0.52
CA SER A 345 -4.14 -16.22 -1.69
C SER A 345 -4.01 -17.03 -2.99
N ILE A 346 -3.30 -18.17 -2.97
CA ILE A 346 -3.17 -19.07 -4.12
C ILE A 346 -4.53 -19.71 -4.47
N ILE A 347 -5.31 -20.11 -3.46
CA ILE A 347 -6.63 -20.75 -3.69
C ILE A 347 -7.65 -19.72 -4.19
N TRP A 348 -7.59 -18.49 -3.69
CA TRP A 348 -8.50 -17.43 -4.06
C TRP A 348 -8.22 -16.87 -5.46
N TYR A 349 -6.94 -16.83 -5.84
CA TYR A 349 -6.48 -16.43 -7.17
C TYR A 349 -6.81 -17.47 -8.23
#